data_251342e4ae8267336c4e642b9593e9ff
#
_entry.id   251342e4ae8267336c4e642b9593e9ff
#
_cell.length_a   1.000
_cell.length_b   1.000
_cell.length_c   1.000
_cell.angle_alpha   90.00
_cell.angle_beta   90.00
_cell.angle_gamma   90.00
#
_symmetry.space_group_name_H-M   'P 1'
#
loop_
_entity.id
_entity.type
_entity.pdbx_description
1 polymer ?
#
loop_
_entity_poly.entity_id
_entity_poly.type
_entity_poly.pdbx_seq_one_letter_code
_entity_poly.pdbx_strand_id
1 'polypeptide(L)'
;MKTQHILILIAMFFLSACEKARLDQEVDRLCRIDGGIRVYETVKLAKEDYDEKRRLVFPQYLGLPDDKGRFGDKYISTMETKTIKSGDPDLRRTHIRIVRIADGKTLGELVAYSRRGGDIPSPFHPSYYSRPDLSQQPDLI
;
A
#
# COMPACT_ATOMS: atom_id res chain seq x y z
N MET A 1 -26.37 -5.33 38.72
CA MET A 1 -24.97 -4.97 38.44
C MET A 1 -24.35 -5.78 37.30
N LYS A 2 -24.52 -7.10 37.21
CA LYS A 2 -23.89 -7.92 36.12
C LYS A 2 -24.37 -7.60 34.69
N THR A 3 -25.67 -7.37 34.52
CA THR A 3 -26.29 -7.03 33.22
C THR A 3 -25.79 -5.68 32.65
N GLN A 4 -25.54 -4.70 33.50
CA GLN A 4 -25.10 -3.38 33.09
C GLN A 4 -23.67 -3.42 32.54
N HIS A 5 -22.76 -4.23 33.11
CA HIS A 5 -21.41 -4.43 32.59
C HIS A 5 -21.40 -5.16 31.25
N ILE A 6 -22.31 -6.12 31.06
CA ILE A 6 -22.44 -6.84 29.78
C ILE A 6 -22.89 -5.89 28.66
N LEU A 7 -23.86 -5.00 28.93
CA LEU A 7 -24.31 -4.01 27.96
C LEU A 7 -23.21 -3.00 27.57
N ILE A 8 -22.40 -2.57 28.53
CA ILE A 8 -21.25 -1.68 28.27
C ILE A 8 -20.19 -2.37 27.40
N LEU A 9 -19.88 -3.63 27.68
CA LEU A 9 -18.93 -4.40 26.86
C LEU A 9 -19.41 -4.59 25.42
N ILE A 10 -20.69 -4.89 25.23
CA ILE A 10 -21.31 -5.02 23.91
C ILE A 10 -21.25 -3.68 23.16
N ALA A 11 -21.55 -2.56 23.82
CA ALA A 11 -21.49 -1.23 23.21
C ALA A 11 -20.06 -0.87 22.77
N MET A 12 -19.04 -1.18 23.56
CA MET A 12 -17.63 -0.96 23.17
C MET A 12 -17.23 -1.78 21.95
N PHE A 13 -17.73 -3.01 21.83
CA PHE A 13 -17.47 -3.87 20.67
C PHE A 13 -18.04 -3.28 19.35
N PHE A 14 -19.25 -2.72 19.41
CA PHE A 14 -19.87 -2.10 18.23
C PHE A 14 -19.13 -0.83 17.78
N LEU A 15 -18.59 -0.04 18.70
CA LEU A 15 -17.85 1.19 18.38
C LEU A 15 -16.56 0.90 17.60
N SER A 16 -15.81 -0.14 17.96
CA SER A 16 -14.56 -0.52 17.27
C SER A 16 -14.81 -1.02 15.85
N ALA A 17 -15.85 -1.81 15.64
CA ALA A 17 -16.23 -2.32 14.32
C ALA A 17 -16.66 -1.20 13.37
N CYS A 18 -17.34 -0.17 13.86
CA CYS A 18 -17.78 0.98 13.07
C CYS A 18 -16.59 1.83 12.59
N GLU A 19 -15.57 2.02 13.40
CA GLU A 19 -14.40 2.82 13.00
C GLU A 19 -13.58 2.14 11.89
N LYS A 20 -13.40 0.83 11.98
CA LYS A 20 -12.74 0.03 10.94
C LYS A 20 -13.46 0.16 9.60
N ALA A 21 -14.77 -0.08 9.57
CA ALA A 21 -15.59 0.03 8.37
C ALA A 21 -15.57 1.45 7.78
N ARG A 22 -15.60 2.48 8.63
CA ARG A 22 -15.51 3.87 8.20
C ARG A 22 -14.17 4.19 7.53
N LEU A 23 -13.06 3.67 8.05
CA LEU A 23 -11.76 3.89 7.44
C LEU A 23 -11.58 3.09 6.15
N ASP A 24 -12.16 1.89 6.01
CA ASP A 24 -12.17 1.17 4.75
C ASP A 24 -12.91 1.95 3.65
N GLN A 25 -14.07 2.56 3.99
CA GLN A 25 -14.77 3.47 3.07
C GLN A 25 -13.95 4.72 2.73
N GLU A 26 -13.21 5.26 3.69
CA GLU A 26 -12.33 6.41 3.46
C GLU A 26 -11.16 6.06 2.55
N VAL A 27 -10.56 4.86 2.70
CA VAL A 27 -9.56 4.32 1.76
C VAL A 27 -10.15 4.29 0.35
N ASP A 28 -11.34 3.73 0.16
CA ASP A 28 -12.01 3.66 -1.14
C ASP A 28 -12.28 5.05 -1.71
N ARG A 29 -12.72 6.00 -0.87
CA ARG A 29 -12.96 7.37 -1.29
C ARG A 29 -11.70 8.06 -1.77
N LEU A 30 -10.62 7.98 -1.00
CA LEU A 30 -9.34 8.61 -1.30
C LEU A 30 -8.70 7.99 -2.54
N CYS A 31 -8.77 6.67 -2.70
CA CYS A 31 -8.30 6.00 -3.90
C CYS A 31 -9.03 6.43 -5.16
N ARG A 32 -10.34 6.68 -5.11
CA ARG A 32 -11.09 7.21 -6.26
C ARG A 32 -10.67 8.62 -6.66
N ILE A 33 -10.17 9.42 -5.73
CA ILE A 33 -9.79 10.82 -5.99
C ILE A 33 -8.35 10.93 -6.49
N ASP A 34 -7.41 10.26 -5.81
CA ASP A 34 -5.97 10.44 -6.02
C ASP A 34 -5.23 9.11 -6.24
N GLY A 35 -5.85 7.97 -5.92
CA GLY A 35 -5.24 6.66 -6.05
C GLY A 35 -5.15 6.18 -7.50
N GLY A 36 -4.30 5.18 -7.71
CA GLY A 36 -4.18 4.50 -8.99
C GLY A 36 -2.76 4.48 -9.52
N ILE A 37 -2.64 3.89 -10.71
CA ILE A 37 -1.38 3.79 -11.45
C ILE A 37 -1.45 4.76 -12.60
N ARG A 38 -0.38 5.55 -12.77
CA ARG A 38 -0.17 6.44 -13.91
C ARG A 38 1.10 6.03 -14.61
N VAL A 39 1.01 5.69 -15.89
CA VAL A 39 2.15 5.34 -16.74
C VAL A 39 2.38 6.51 -17.69
N TYR A 40 3.55 7.11 -17.60
CA TYR A 40 3.96 8.25 -18.44
C TYR A 40 4.80 7.81 -19.63
N GLU A 41 5.62 6.78 -19.44
CA GLU A 41 6.48 6.21 -20.48
C GLU A 41 6.67 4.72 -20.24
N THR A 42 6.60 3.93 -21.31
CA THR A 42 6.92 2.50 -21.29
C THR A 42 8.34 2.28 -21.82
N VAL A 43 9.07 1.35 -21.22
CA VAL A 43 10.43 1.00 -21.63
C VAL A 43 10.51 -0.50 -21.90
N LYS A 44 11.30 -0.86 -22.93
CA LYS A 44 11.65 -2.27 -23.16
C LYS A 44 12.85 -2.61 -22.29
N LEU A 45 12.65 -3.58 -21.42
CA LEU A 45 13.73 -4.13 -20.61
C LEU A 45 14.55 -5.15 -21.43
N ALA A 46 15.82 -5.28 -21.11
CA ALA A 46 16.69 -6.27 -21.71
C ALA A 46 16.35 -7.68 -21.17
N LYS A 47 16.76 -8.73 -21.89
CA LYS A 47 16.48 -10.12 -21.47
C LYS A 47 17.13 -10.45 -20.13
N GLU A 48 18.23 -9.81 -19.80
CA GLU A 48 19.00 -9.94 -18.57
C GLU A 48 18.25 -9.41 -17.34
N ASP A 49 17.25 -8.55 -17.57
CA ASP A 49 16.41 -7.99 -16.51
C ASP A 49 15.30 -8.96 -16.05
N TYR A 50 15.21 -10.13 -16.69
CA TYR A 50 14.23 -11.17 -16.37
C TYR A 50 14.90 -12.44 -15.84
N ASP A 51 14.25 -13.10 -14.88
CA ASP A 51 14.66 -14.42 -14.41
C ASP A 51 14.32 -15.51 -15.46
N GLU A 52 14.79 -16.76 -15.21
CA GLU A 52 14.51 -17.92 -16.07
C GLU A 52 13.01 -18.18 -16.29
N LYS A 53 12.15 -17.69 -15.40
CA LYS A 53 10.69 -17.83 -15.47
C LYS A 53 10.02 -16.62 -16.11
N ARG A 54 10.77 -15.75 -16.77
CA ARG A 54 10.32 -14.48 -17.36
C ARG A 54 9.65 -13.52 -16.37
N ARG A 55 10.04 -13.58 -15.10
CA ARG A 55 9.64 -12.61 -14.10
C ARG A 55 10.72 -11.54 -14.02
N LEU A 56 10.31 -10.29 -13.88
CA LEU A 56 11.26 -9.20 -13.60
C LEU A 56 12.04 -9.55 -12.33
N VAL A 57 13.36 -9.49 -12.43
CA VAL A 57 14.24 -9.56 -11.27
C VAL A 57 14.12 -8.25 -10.53
N PHE A 58 13.07 -8.12 -9.73
CA PHE A 58 12.97 -7.01 -8.78
C PHE A 58 13.99 -7.25 -7.66
N PRO A 59 14.89 -6.32 -7.40
CA PRO A 59 15.58 -6.33 -6.12
C PRO A 59 14.47 -6.31 -5.07
N GLN A 60 14.39 -7.37 -4.29
CA GLN A 60 13.40 -7.44 -3.22
C GLN A 60 13.56 -6.17 -2.38
N TYR A 61 12.45 -5.57 -1.98
CA TYR A 61 12.36 -4.45 -1.04
C TYR A 61 12.87 -4.84 0.37
N LEU A 62 13.95 -5.59 0.43
CA LEU A 62 14.55 -6.08 1.66
C LEU A 62 15.52 -5.04 2.20
N GLY A 63 14.97 -4.13 2.99
CA GLY A 63 15.77 -3.43 4.00
C GLY A 63 16.81 -2.45 3.49
N LEU A 64 16.61 -1.81 2.35
CA LEU A 64 17.41 -0.65 1.99
C LEU A 64 16.97 0.54 2.85
N PRO A 65 17.89 1.23 3.54
CA PRO A 65 17.55 2.26 4.52
C PRO A 65 16.86 3.50 3.95
N ASP A 66 16.69 3.60 2.64
CA ASP A 66 16.23 4.82 1.96
C ASP A 66 14.92 4.67 1.19
N ASP A 67 14.09 3.65 1.42
CA ASP A 67 12.85 3.40 0.68
C ASP A 67 13.03 3.41 -0.86
N LYS A 68 14.23 3.05 -1.33
CA LYS A 68 14.61 3.05 -2.74
C LYS A 68 14.89 1.64 -3.22
N GLY A 69 14.17 1.22 -4.26
CA GLY A 69 14.46 0.00 -5.00
C GLY A 69 15.22 0.33 -6.29
N ARG A 70 16.24 -0.45 -6.63
CA ARG A 70 16.92 -0.34 -7.93
C ARG A 70 16.37 -1.38 -8.89
N PHE A 71 16.10 -0.98 -10.13
CA PHE A 71 15.82 -1.86 -11.26
C PHE A 71 17.01 -1.82 -12.20
N GLY A 72 17.97 -2.67 -11.92
CA GLY A 72 19.28 -2.61 -12.60
C GLY A 72 19.99 -1.28 -12.36
N ASP A 73 20.81 -0.85 -13.31
CA ASP A 73 21.58 0.40 -13.23
C ASP A 73 20.87 1.61 -13.83
N LYS A 74 19.73 1.40 -14.49
CA LYS A 74 19.04 2.43 -15.29
C LYS A 74 17.86 3.08 -14.58
N TYR A 75 17.23 2.38 -13.66
CA TYR A 75 15.98 2.83 -13.03
C TYR A 75 16.04 2.71 -11.51
N ILE A 76 15.34 3.57 -10.85
CA ILE A 76 15.17 3.54 -9.40
C ILE A 76 13.68 3.69 -9.05
N SER A 77 13.20 2.93 -8.09
CA SER A 77 11.92 3.21 -7.47
C SER A 77 12.12 3.95 -6.15
N THR A 78 11.28 4.92 -5.91
CA THR A 78 11.20 5.62 -4.62
C THR A 78 9.83 5.37 -4.03
N MET A 79 9.78 5.07 -2.73
CA MET A 79 8.54 4.88 -2.00
C MET A 79 8.47 5.90 -0.85
N GLU A 80 7.39 6.64 -0.80
CA GLU A 80 7.08 7.57 0.27
C GLU A 80 5.78 7.15 0.94
N THR A 81 5.80 6.95 2.25
CA THR A 81 4.61 6.63 3.03
C THR A 81 4.30 7.75 4.01
N LYS A 82 3.10 8.34 3.88
CA LYS A 82 2.60 9.39 4.76
C LYS A 82 1.43 8.86 5.58
N THR A 83 1.54 8.97 6.91
CA THR A 83 0.41 8.71 7.80
C THR A 83 -0.56 9.88 7.75
N ILE A 84 -1.81 9.60 7.34
CA ILE A 84 -2.91 10.58 7.26
C ILE A 84 -3.65 10.66 8.59
N LYS A 85 -3.94 9.51 9.17
CA LYS A 85 -4.54 9.37 10.49
C LYS A 85 -3.73 8.39 11.30
N SER A 86 -3.24 8.82 12.45
CA SER A 86 -2.56 7.97 13.43
C SER A 86 -3.58 7.32 14.36
N GLY A 87 -3.26 6.12 14.87
CA GLY A 87 -4.06 5.39 15.82
C GLY A 87 -4.12 3.90 15.50
N ASP A 88 -5.10 3.22 16.08
CA ASP A 88 -5.46 1.85 15.76
C ASP A 88 -6.99 1.80 15.58
N PRO A 89 -7.47 1.79 14.33
CA PRO A 89 -6.74 1.67 13.05
C PRO A 89 -6.02 2.96 12.59
N ASP A 90 -4.92 2.80 11.86
CA ASP A 90 -4.23 3.88 11.17
C ASP A 90 -4.62 3.97 9.67
N LEU A 91 -4.44 5.14 9.06
CA LEU A 91 -4.65 5.39 7.64
C LEU A 91 -3.38 5.96 7.02
N ARG A 92 -2.91 5.35 5.94
CA ARG A 92 -1.66 5.72 5.25
C ARG A 92 -1.88 5.95 3.77
N ARG A 93 -1.09 6.85 3.22
CA ARG A 93 -0.92 7.06 1.78
C ARG A 93 0.49 6.63 1.39
N THR A 94 0.60 5.72 0.45
CA THR A 94 1.87 5.28 -0.13
C THR A 94 1.95 5.80 -1.55
N HIS A 95 3.07 6.44 -1.90
CA HIS A 95 3.37 6.94 -3.23
C HIS A 95 4.67 6.29 -3.71
N ILE A 96 4.59 5.51 -4.77
CA ILE A 96 5.73 4.87 -5.41
C ILE A 96 5.94 5.54 -6.76
N ARG A 97 7.19 5.86 -7.09
CA ARG A 97 7.59 6.40 -8.40
C ARG A 97 8.72 5.58 -8.96
N ILE A 98 8.67 5.34 -10.26
CA ILE A 98 9.77 4.75 -11.02
C ILE A 98 10.41 5.87 -11.84
N VAL A 99 11.71 6.08 -11.63
CA VAL A 99 12.46 7.18 -12.20
C VAL A 99 13.63 6.62 -13.00
N ARG A 100 13.86 7.14 -14.19
CA ARG A 100 15.07 6.86 -15.00
C ARG A 100 16.24 7.65 -14.43
N ILE A 101 17.34 6.97 -14.13
CA ILE A 101 18.51 7.59 -13.46
C ILE A 101 19.18 8.60 -14.39
N ALA A 102 19.24 8.31 -15.70
CA ALA A 102 20.01 9.11 -16.66
C ALA A 102 19.52 10.56 -16.80
N ASP A 103 18.22 10.80 -16.68
CA ASP A 103 17.60 12.10 -16.90
C ASP A 103 16.67 12.54 -15.77
N GLY A 104 16.49 11.71 -14.73
CA GLY A 104 15.59 11.99 -13.62
C GLY A 104 14.10 11.94 -13.97
N LYS A 105 13.76 11.45 -15.16
CA LYS A 105 12.37 11.40 -15.65
C LYS A 105 11.56 10.34 -14.93
N THR A 106 10.40 10.71 -14.41
CA THR A 106 9.42 9.77 -13.87
C THR A 106 8.74 9.01 -15.02
N LEU A 107 8.85 7.69 -15.01
CA LEU A 107 8.23 6.81 -16.01
C LEU A 107 6.83 6.40 -15.63
N GLY A 108 6.57 6.27 -14.36
CA GLY A 108 5.26 5.95 -13.82
C GLY A 108 5.20 6.14 -12.32
N GLU A 109 3.99 6.18 -11.81
CA GLU A 109 3.73 6.30 -10.39
C GLU A 109 2.52 5.48 -9.95
N LEU A 110 2.54 5.09 -8.70
CA LEU A 110 1.44 4.44 -8.00
C LEU A 110 1.12 5.23 -6.75
N VAL A 111 -0.15 5.57 -6.56
CA VAL A 111 -0.66 6.08 -5.29
C VAL A 111 -1.66 5.08 -4.73
N ALA A 112 -1.41 4.62 -3.52
CA ALA A 112 -2.28 3.70 -2.80
C ALA A 112 -2.61 4.25 -1.41
N TYR A 113 -3.81 3.92 -0.95
CA TYR A 113 -4.24 4.19 0.40
C TYR A 113 -4.46 2.87 1.13
N SER A 114 -4.15 2.84 2.40
CA SER A 114 -4.28 1.63 3.21
C SER A 114 -4.69 1.95 4.64
N ARG A 115 -5.49 1.06 5.21
CA ARG A 115 -5.76 0.99 6.64
C ARG A 115 -5.04 -0.21 7.23
N ARG A 116 -4.49 -0.05 8.42
CA ARG A 116 -3.89 -1.11 9.22
C ARG A 116 -4.46 -1.07 10.62
N GLY A 117 -4.79 -2.25 11.17
CA GLY A 117 -5.33 -2.39 12.52
C GLY A 117 -6.86 -2.24 12.59
N GLY A 118 -7.37 -1.89 13.77
CA GLY A 118 -8.81 -1.85 14.08
C GLY A 118 -9.39 -3.24 14.34
N ASP A 119 -8.55 -4.19 14.68
CA ASP A 119 -8.94 -5.54 15.06
C ASP A 119 -9.06 -5.65 16.58
N ILE A 120 -9.78 -6.67 17.04
CA ILE A 120 -9.77 -7.02 18.46
C ILE A 120 -8.32 -7.35 18.85
N PRO A 121 -7.83 -6.91 20.01
CA PRO A 121 -6.51 -7.26 20.49
C PRO A 121 -6.26 -8.77 20.37
N SER A 122 -5.36 -9.16 19.51
CA SER A 122 -5.06 -10.54 19.17
C SER A 122 -3.54 -10.68 19.02
N PRO A 123 -2.93 -11.84 19.36
CA PRO A 123 -1.55 -12.10 19.07
C PRO A 123 -1.26 -12.26 17.57
N PHE A 124 -2.30 -12.27 16.74
CA PHE A 124 -2.16 -12.33 15.27
C PHE A 124 -1.88 -10.96 14.68
N HIS A 125 -1.36 -10.96 13.44
CA HIS A 125 -1.06 -9.71 12.73
C HIS A 125 -2.31 -8.83 12.58
N PRO A 126 -2.16 -7.49 12.70
CA PRO A 126 -3.26 -6.57 12.45
C PRO A 126 -3.76 -6.71 11.00
N SER A 127 -5.07 -6.63 10.82
CA SER A 127 -5.66 -6.68 9.48
C SER A 127 -5.21 -5.49 8.64
N TYR A 128 -5.14 -5.72 7.34
CA TYR A 128 -4.72 -4.74 6.36
C TYR A 128 -5.78 -4.61 5.27
N TYR A 129 -6.11 -3.39 4.89
CA TYR A 129 -6.99 -3.08 3.77
C TYR A 129 -6.32 -2.03 2.89
N SER A 130 -6.21 -2.29 1.59
CA SER A 130 -5.52 -1.41 0.65
C SER A 130 -6.27 -1.28 -0.67
N ARG A 131 -6.16 -0.11 -1.28
CA ARG A 131 -6.56 0.19 -2.65
C ARG A 131 -5.48 1.08 -3.29
N PRO A 132 -5.16 0.97 -4.59
CA PRO A 132 -5.65 -0.07 -5.51
C PRO A 132 -5.18 -1.46 -5.11
N ASP A 133 -6.01 -2.45 -5.36
CA ASP A 133 -5.66 -3.84 -5.16
C ASP A 133 -4.70 -4.27 -6.26
N LEU A 134 -3.42 -4.32 -5.93
CA LEU A 134 -2.35 -4.68 -6.86
C LEU A 134 -2.41 -6.15 -7.29
N SER A 135 -3.20 -6.98 -6.59
CA SER A 135 -3.39 -8.39 -6.94
C SER A 135 -4.30 -8.60 -8.16
N GLN A 136 -5.06 -7.57 -8.55
CA GLN A 136 -6.01 -7.62 -9.67
C GLN A 136 -5.51 -6.88 -10.92
N GLN A 137 -4.23 -6.52 -10.98
CA GLN A 137 -3.68 -5.89 -12.17
C GLN A 137 -3.58 -6.92 -13.29
N PRO A 138 -4.25 -6.70 -14.43
CA PRO A 138 -3.94 -7.47 -15.63
C PRO A 138 -2.50 -7.18 -16.01
N ASP A 139 -1.78 -8.24 -16.36
CA ASP A 139 -0.39 -8.22 -16.79
C ASP A 139 -0.15 -7.06 -17.76
N LEU A 140 0.46 -5.98 -17.26
CA LEU A 140 1.02 -4.92 -18.08
C LEU A 140 2.38 -5.40 -18.61
N ILE A 141 2.33 -6.41 -19.48
CA ILE A 141 3.45 -6.89 -20.28
C ILE A 141 3.22 -6.50 -21.73
#